data_0e4d121a42cea0ea67ce93619402befa
#
_entry.id   0e4d121a42cea0ea67ce93619402befa
#
_cell.length_a   1.000
_cell.length_b   1.000
_cell.length_c   1.000
_cell.angle_alpha   90.00
_cell.angle_beta   90.00
_cell.angle_gamma   90.00
#
_symmetry.space_group_name_H-M   'P 1'
#
loop_
_entity.id
_entity.type
_entity.pdbx_description
1 polymer ?
#
loop_
_entity_poly.entity_id
_entity_poly.type
_entity_poly.pdbx_seq_one_letter_code
_entity_poly.pdbx_strand_id
1 'polypeptide(L)'
;MDDKSKFEKAATVLGQVIKTESIDVFLVAGSGFRDALPRLENPVRIKMSEIPHFRAPAVAGHGAELIFGRHNDQAVLIATGRVHMYEGYSANDVVFATRLVRHLGCRAVILTNAAGSVDARYQPGTLLAICDQLNLTGQNCEATSPGHASTFTDMTDAYDRVWRQKVIAATGIPEGIYAGVVGPSYETPAEARMIAVLGANVVGMSTVQETIAARTLGMKVFGLSLITNMSGGIGGEAISGGDSSGGTNHAEVLEAGRKMAGKITSALEAALLSFKARCTASRGPRQP
;
A
#
# COMPACT_ATOMS: atom_id res chain seq x y z
N MET A 1 -23.95 -10.33 -10.54
CA MET A 1 -24.31 -9.35 -9.49
C MET A 1 -23.53 -8.09 -9.84
N ASP A 2 -24.20 -6.97 -10.01
CA ASP A 2 -23.57 -5.70 -10.40
C ASP A 2 -22.54 -5.27 -9.34
N ASP A 3 -21.37 -4.78 -9.76
CA ASP A 3 -20.30 -4.35 -8.86
C ASP A 3 -20.79 -3.26 -7.88
N LYS A 4 -21.71 -2.39 -8.32
CA LYS A 4 -22.34 -1.39 -7.47
C LYS A 4 -23.02 -2.02 -6.25
N SER A 5 -23.77 -3.10 -6.42
CA SER A 5 -24.44 -3.84 -5.34
C SER A 5 -23.45 -4.46 -4.34
N LYS A 6 -22.26 -4.88 -4.79
CA LYS A 6 -21.20 -5.41 -3.90
C LYS A 6 -20.64 -4.32 -3.01
N PHE A 7 -20.35 -3.14 -3.57
CA PHE A 7 -19.84 -2.00 -2.82
C PHE A 7 -20.86 -1.47 -1.82
N GLU A 8 -22.13 -1.37 -2.19
CA GLU A 8 -23.21 -0.90 -1.30
C GLU A 8 -23.36 -1.82 -0.08
N LYS A 9 -23.33 -3.14 -0.25
CA LYS A 9 -23.39 -4.10 0.85
C LYS A 9 -22.19 -3.97 1.78
N ALA A 10 -20.99 -3.93 1.23
CA ALA A 10 -19.76 -3.76 2.01
C ALA A 10 -19.73 -2.42 2.76
N ALA A 11 -20.13 -1.33 2.08
CA ALA A 11 -20.19 0.00 2.65
C ALA A 11 -21.21 0.12 3.78
N THR A 12 -22.36 -0.57 3.66
CA THR A 12 -23.37 -0.60 4.72
C THR A 12 -22.80 -1.22 6.00
N VAL A 13 -22.15 -2.38 5.90
CA VAL A 13 -21.57 -3.07 7.07
C VAL A 13 -20.43 -2.25 7.66
N LEU A 14 -19.49 -1.79 6.85
CA LEU A 14 -18.37 -0.99 7.34
C LEU A 14 -18.85 0.35 7.91
N GLY A 15 -19.82 1.01 7.27
CA GLY A 15 -20.42 2.25 7.73
C GLY A 15 -21.08 2.14 9.10
N GLN A 16 -21.73 1.02 9.42
CA GLN A 16 -22.26 0.74 10.75
C GLN A 16 -21.15 0.65 11.81
N VAL A 17 -20.04 0.00 11.47
CA VAL A 17 -18.89 -0.14 12.39
C VAL A 17 -18.22 1.21 12.66
N ILE A 18 -17.98 2.03 11.64
CA ILE A 18 -17.40 3.36 11.79
C ILE A 18 -18.43 4.44 12.16
N LYS A 19 -19.67 4.05 12.47
CA LYS A 19 -20.78 4.95 12.82
C LYS A 19 -21.00 6.07 11.80
N THR A 20 -20.87 5.74 10.52
CA THR A 20 -20.99 6.68 9.39
C THR A 20 -20.04 7.88 9.43
N GLU A 21 -18.99 7.85 10.24
CA GLU A 21 -17.93 8.85 10.18
C GLU A 21 -17.19 8.75 8.84
N SER A 22 -16.75 9.90 8.33
CA SER A 22 -15.90 9.90 7.13
C SER A 22 -14.48 9.45 7.49
N ILE A 23 -13.88 8.65 6.62
CA ILE A 23 -12.48 8.25 6.76
C ILE A 23 -11.61 9.35 6.13
N ASP A 24 -10.65 9.91 6.87
CA ASP A 24 -9.71 10.87 6.34
C ASP A 24 -8.56 10.19 5.61
N VAL A 25 -7.99 9.14 6.24
CA VAL A 25 -6.86 8.39 5.72
C VAL A 25 -7.11 6.89 5.82
N PHE A 26 -6.85 6.17 4.75
CA PHE A 26 -6.79 4.72 4.73
C PHE A 26 -5.31 4.27 4.71
N LEU A 27 -4.89 3.48 5.68
CA LEU A 27 -3.55 2.92 5.77
C LEU A 27 -3.60 1.42 5.48
N VAL A 28 -2.82 0.97 4.50
CA VAL A 28 -2.66 -0.46 4.19
C VAL A 28 -1.31 -0.93 4.72
N ALA A 29 -1.34 -1.75 5.76
CA ALA A 29 -0.15 -2.34 6.35
C ALA A 29 0.27 -3.59 5.55
N GLY A 30 1.36 -3.46 4.82
CA GLY A 30 2.00 -4.57 4.13
C GLY A 30 2.85 -5.44 5.05
N SER A 31 3.52 -6.44 4.47
CA SER A 31 4.44 -7.33 5.18
C SER A 31 5.50 -6.54 5.96
N GLY A 32 5.71 -6.90 7.22
CA GLY A 32 6.67 -6.24 8.12
C GLY A 32 6.17 -4.96 8.80
N PHE A 33 4.96 -4.46 8.47
CA PHE A 33 4.43 -3.21 9.05
C PHE A 33 3.42 -3.43 10.18
N ARG A 34 2.87 -4.63 10.32
CA ARG A 34 1.78 -4.93 11.26
C ARG A 34 2.12 -4.61 12.72
N ASP A 35 3.34 -4.91 13.14
CA ASP A 35 3.78 -4.74 14.53
C ASP A 35 4.24 -3.29 14.85
N ALA A 36 4.19 -2.40 13.85
CA ALA A 36 4.63 -1.02 13.92
C ALA A 36 3.54 0.00 13.55
N LEU A 37 2.27 -0.39 13.70
CA LEU A 37 1.14 0.49 13.40
C LEU A 37 1.07 1.68 14.36
N PRO A 38 0.67 2.87 13.89
CA PRO A 38 0.44 4.01 14.75
C PRO A 38 -0.70 3.70 15.73
N ARG A 39 -0.58 4.23 16.95
CA ARG A 39 -1.60 4.06 17.96
C ARG A 39 -2.83 4.91 17.62
N LEU A 40 -3.99 4.27 17.61
CA LEU A 40 -5.27 4.95 17.43
C LEU A 40 -5.99 5.10 18.77
N GLU A 41 -6.71 6.20 18.91
CA GLU A 41 -7.64 6.44 20.02
C GLU A 41 -8.98 5.75 19.72
N ASN A 42 -9.59 5.15 20.74
CA ASN A 42 -10.88 4.46 20.68
C ASN A 42 -10.97 3.46 19.50
N PRO A 43 -10.03 2.54 19.35
CA PRO A 43 -9.98 1.66 18.19
C PRO A 43 -11.15 0.68 18.16
N VAL A 44 -11.83 0.59 17.02
CA VAL A 44 -12.83 -0.43 16.72
C VAL A 44 -12.23 -1.39 15.68
N ARG A 45 -12.37 -2.70 15.91
CA ARG A 45 -11.83 -3.74 15.03
C ARG A 45 -12.97 -4.51 14.39
N ILE A 46 -12.81 -4.83 13.10
CA ILE A 46 -13.70 -5.71 12.36
C ILE A 46 -12.85 -6.67 11.51
N LYS A 47 -13.24 -7.93 11.46
CA LYS A 47 -12.59 -8.89 10.58
C LYS A 47 -12.98 -8.60 9.13
N MET A 48 -12.02 -8.67 8.21
CA MET A 48 -12.28 -8.49 6.78
C MET A 48 -13.33 -9.48 6.27
N SER A 49 -13.37 -10.70 6.83
CA SER A 49 -14.36 -11.74 6.48
C SER A 49 -15.80 -11.40 6.88
N GLU A 50 -16.02 -10.44 7.79
CA GLU A 50 -17.34 -9.98 8.21
C GLU A 50 -17.91 -8.93 7.26
N ILE A 51 -17.07 -8.37 6.35
CA ILE A 51 -17.48 -7.40 5.36
C ILE A 51 -17.79 -8.13 4.05
N PRO A 52 -19.02 -8.02 3.51
CA PRO A 52 -19.40 -8.68 2.28
C PRO A 52 -18.42 -8.35 1.14
N HIS A 53 -18.03 -9.38 0.39
CA HIS A 53 -17.12 -9.27 -0.76
C HIS A 53 -15.69 -8.78 -0.45
N PHE A 54 -15.37 -8.44 0.78
CA PHE A 54 -14.00 -8.08 1.16
C PHE A 54 -13.13 -9.34 1.20
N ARG A 55 -12.02 -9.35 0.47
CA ARG A 55 -11.10 -10.47 0.45
C ARG A 55 -10.14 -10.37 1.62
N ALA A 56 -10.03 -11.43 2.41
CA ALA A 56 -9.02 -11.54 3.45
C ALA A 56 -7.75 -12.19 2.88
N PRO A 57 -6.55 -11.72 3.24
CA PRO A 57 -5.31 -12.33 2.79
C PRO A 57 -5.13 -13.73 3.39
N ALA A 58 -4.59 -14.65 2.58
CA ALA A 58 -4.22 -15.99 3.02
C ALA A 58 -2.73 -16.10 3.41
N VAL A 59 -1.92 -15.12 3.05
CA VAL A 59 -0.47 -15.12 3.26
C VAL A 59 -0.13 -14.97 4.74
N ALA A 60 0.77 -15.81 5.24
CA ALA A 60 1.28 -15.72 6.60
C ALA A 60 1.88 -14.34 6.89
N GLY A 61 1.62 -13.78 8.09
CA GLY A 61 2.10 -12.45 8.46
C GLY A 61 1.20 -11.29 8.05
N HIS A 62 0.23 -11.49 7.16
CA HIS A 62 -0.83 -10.51 6.91
C HIS A 62 -1.96 -10.69 7.92
N GLY A 63 -2.40 -9.57 8.51
CA GLY A 63 -3.61 -9.54 9.32
C GLY A 63 -4.86 -9.53 8.42
N ALA A 64 -5.97 -9.98 8.97
CA ALA A 64 -7.25 -10.02 8.29
C ALA A 64 -8.29 -9.12 8.98
N GLU A 65 -7.84 -7.98 9.52
CA GLU A 65 -8.68 -7.03 10.25
C GLU A 65 -8.58 -5.62 9.67
N LEU A 66 -9.67 -4.88 9.79
CA LEU A 66 -9.68 -3.42 9.70
C LEU A 66 -9.75 -2.85 11.12
N ILE A 67 -8.97 -1.81 11.38
CA ILE A 67 -8.95 -1.07 12.65
C ILE A 67 -9.33 0.37 12.34
N PHE A 68 -10.47 0.82 12.85
CA PHE A 68 -10.90 2.20 12.75
C PHE A 68 -10.68 2.93 14.06
N GLY A 69 -10.20 4.16 14.03
CA GLY A 69 -10.01 4.99 15.21
C GLY A 69 -9.52 6.38 14.84
N ARG A 70 -9.10 7.16 15.83
CA ARG A 70 -8.60 8.51 15.60
C ARG A 70 -7.10 8.59 15.91
N HIS A 71 -6.42 9.40 15.11
CA HIS A 71 -5.03 9.80 15.35
C HIS A 71 -4.95 11.33 15.20
N ASN A 72 -4.79 12.04 16.32
CA ASN A 72 -4.78 13.52 16.33
C ASN A 72 -5.94 14.13 15.53
N ASP A 73 -7.16 13.85 15.90
CA ASP A 73 -8.41 14.30 15.27
C ASP A 73 -8.70 13.76 13.86
N GLN A 74 -7.78 13.05 13.24
CA GLN A 74 -8.03 12.39 11.96
C GLN A 74 -8.70 11.03 12.15
N ALA A 75 -9.73 10.76 11.36
CA ALA A 75 -10.36 9.45 11.28
C ALA A 75 -9.52 8.53 10.37
N VAL A 76 -8.90 7.53 10.96
CA VAL A 76 -7.99 6.61 10.28
C VAL A 76 -8.58 5.22 10.24
N LEU A 77 -8.59 4.61 9.06
CA LEU A 77 -8.87 3.19 8.89
C LEU A 77 -7.58 2.47 8.50
N ILE A 78 -7.21 1.45 9.25
CA ILE A 78 -6.01 0.64 8.98
C ILE A 78 -6.44 -0.75 8.53
N ALA A 79 -6.02 -1.19 7.35
CA ALA A 79 -6.04 -2.59 6.95
C ALA A 79 -4.75 -3.25 7.45
N THR A 80 -4.87 -4.28 8.28
CA THR A 80 -3.70 -4.98 8.86
C THR A 80 -3.01 -5.94 7.89
N GLY A 81 -3.48 -5.99 6.65
CA GLY A 81 -2.94 -6.75 5.54
C GLY A 81 -3.69 -6.46 4.25
N ARG A 82 -3.27 -7.06 3.15
CA ARG A 82 -3.88 -6.96 1.82
C ARG A 82 -3.79 -8.28 1.08
N VAL A 83 -4.66 -8.47 0.08
CA VAL A 83 -4.55 -9.54 -0.91
C VAL A 83 -3.65 -9.16 -2.06
N HIS A 84 -3.06 -10.16 -2.73
CA HIS A 84 -2.10 -9.95 -3.82
C HIS A 84 -2.52 -10.72 -5.07
N MET A 85 -2.01 -10.29 -6.22
CA MET A 85 -2.30 -10.95 -7.50
C MET A 85 -1.73 -12.36 -7.56
N TYR A 86 -0.60 -12.64 -6.89
CA TYR A 86 -0.04 -14.00 -6.82
C TYR A 86 -0.89 -14.99 -5.99
N GLU A 87 -1.88 -14.51 -5.23
CA GLU A 87 -2.86 -15.36 -4.55
C GLU A 87 -4.00 -15.81 -5.51
N GLY A 88 -3.91 -15.47 -6.81
CA GLY A 88 -4.91 -15.77 -7.82
C GLY A 88 -6.00 -14.70 -7.99
N TYR A 89 -5.85 -13.56 -7.34
CA TYR A 89 -6.77 -12.42 -7.46
C TYR A 89 -6.45 -11.58 -8.70
N SER A 90 -7.50 -11.03 -9.32
CA SER A 90 -7.35 -10.06 -10.40
C SER A 90 -6.88 -8.68 -9.87
N ALA A 91 -6.39 -7.83 -10.78
CA ALA A 91 -6.10 -6.43 -10.45
C ALA A 91 -7.31 -5.70 -9.84
N ASN A 92 -8.53 -6.05 -10.25
CA ASN A 92 -9.77 -5.48 -9.69
C ASN A 92 -10.08 -5.98 -8.27
N ASP A 93 -9.78 -7.24 -7.96
CA ASP A 93 -9.97 -7.77 -6.61
C ASP A 93 -9.04 -7.09 -5.60
N VAL A 94 -7.76 -6.89 -5.95
CA VAL A 94 -6.77 -6.31 -5.03
C VAL A 94 -7.06 -4.84 -4.71
N VAL A 95 -7.78 -4.12 -5.57
CA VAL A 95 -8.15 -2.71 -5.33
C VAL A 95 -9.50 -2.52 -4.68
N PHE A 96 -10.21 -3.60 -4.33
CA PHE A 96 -11.55 -3.53 -3.75
C PHE A 96 -11.58 -2.65 -2.48
N ALA A 97 -10.60 -2.84 -1.58
CA ALA A 97 -10.50 -2.05 -0.35
C ALA A 97 -10.37 -0.54 -0.63
N THR A 98 -9.48 -0.16 -1.55
CA THR A 98 -9.25 1.23 -1.95
C THR A 98 -10.52 1.87 -2.53
N ARG A 99 -11.25 1.14 -3.36
CA ARG A 99 -12.53 1.59 -3.93
C ARG A 99 -13.60 1.74 -2.84
N LEU A 100 -13.70 0.77 -1.94
CA LEU A 100 -14.67 0.79 -0.84
C LEU A 100 -14.48 1.99 0.07
N VAL A 101 -13.24 2.25 0.53
CA VAL A 101 -12.99 3.39 1.41
C VAL A 101 -13.22 4.73 0.71
N ARG A 102 -12.95 4.81 -0.60
CA ARG A 102 -13.28 6.00 -1.39
C ARG A 102 -14.78 6.22 -1.48
N HIS A 103 -15.56 5.17 -1.65
CA HIS A 103 -17.04 5.22 -1.60
C HIS A 103 -17.53 5.75 -0.24
N LEU A 104 -16.84 5.44 0.84
CA LEU A 104 -17.09 5.99 2.19
C LEU A 104 -16.48 7.38 2.43
N GLY A 105 -16.00 8.05 1.39
CA GLY A 105 -15.53 9.43 1.43
C GLY A 105 -14.04 9.62 1.71
N CYS A 106 -13.27 8.54 1.84
CA CYS A 106 -11.82 8.61 2.05
C CYS A 106 -11.12 9.38 0.92
N ARG A 107 -10.15 10.24 1.26
CA ARG A 107 -9.44 11.09 0.31
C ARG A 107 -7.95 10.81 0.18
N ALA A 108 -7.41 10.02 1.08
CA ALA A 108 -5.99 9.72 1.10
C ALA A 108 -5.71 8.29 1.47
N VAL A 109 -4.66 7.71 0.87
CA VAL A 109 -4.21 6.36 1.18
C VAL A 109 -2.71 6.36 1.46
N ILE A 110 -2.32 5.65 2.52
CA ILE A 110 -0.94 5.29 2.82
C ILE A 110 -0.78 3.82 2.45
N LEU A 111 0.08 3.53 1.48
CA LEU A 111 0.39 2.18 1.02
C LEU A 111 1.77 1.80 1.52
N THR A 112 1.86 0.71 2.29
CA THR A 112 3.14 0.21 2.78
C THR A 112 3.46 -1.16 2.20
N ASN A 113 4.71 -1.48 2.02
CA ASN A 113 5.15 -2.77 1.49
C ASN A 113 6.58 -3.11 1.95
N ALA A 114 6.90 -4.40 1.93
CA ALA A 114 8.27 -4.87 1.88
C ALA A 114 8.73 -4.92 0.42
N ALA A 115 9.98 -4.60 0.16
CA ALA A 115 10.56 -4.58 -1.18
C ALA A 115 12.01 -5.07 -1.17
N GLY A 116 12.44 -5.70 -2.26
CA GLY A 116 13.83 -5.96 -2.56
C GLY A 116 14.49 -4.74 -3.20
N SER A 117 15.73 -4.44 -2.84
CA SER A 117 16.50 -3.38 -3.50
C SER A 117 17.14 -3.89 -4.77
N VAL A 118 17.03 -3.11 -5.84
CA VAL A 118 17.78 -3.28 -7.10
C VAL A 118 18.83 -2.17 -7.29
N ASP A 119 19.11 -1.42 -6.24
CA ASP A 119 20.03 -0.28 -6.22
C ASP A 119 20.92 -0.34 -4.96
N ALA A 120 22.21 -0.49 -5.14
CA ALA A 120 23.17 -0.62 -4.03
C ALA A 120 23.17 0.55 -3.04
N ARG A 121 22.60 1.70 -3.38
CA ARG A 121 22.44 2.85 -2.48
C ARG A 121 21.45 2.58 -1.35
N TYR A 122 20.51 1.68 -1.54
CA TYR A 122 19.44 1.39 -0.60
C TYR A 122 19.59 -0.01 -0.01
N GLN A 123 20.17 -0.07 1.17
CA GLN A 123 20.48 -1.33 1.87
C GLN A 123 19.28 -1.86 2.66
N PRO A 124 19.22 -3.17 2.96
CA PRO A 124 18.22 -3.74 3.86
C PRO A 124 18.14 -2.98 5.19
N GLY A 125 16.92 -2.76 5.69
CA GLY A 125 16.63 -1.91 6.85
C GLY A 125 16.43 -0.44 6.50
N THR A 126 16.49 -0.05 5.22
CA THR A 126 16.14 1.30 4.78
C THR A 126 14.62 1.41 4.63
N LEU A 127 14.04 2.51 5.15
CA LEU A 127 12.70 2.97 4.77
C LEU A 127 12.83 3.93 3.60
N LEU A 128 11.99 3.76 2.58
CA LEU A 128 12.03 4.53 1.34
C LEU A 128 10.64 5.06 1.00
N ALA A 129 10.51 6.38 0.83
CA ALA A 129 9.30 6.99 0.30
C ALA A 129 9.22 6.73 -1.22
N ILE A 130 8.11 6.16 -1.68
CA ILE A 130 7.91 5.91 -3.11
C ILE A 130 7.60 7.23 -3.80
N CYS A 131 8.40 7.61 -4.80
CA CYS A 131 8.19 8.85 -5.57
C CYS A 131 7.55 8.60 -6.94
N ASP A 132 7.73 7.40 -7.49
CA ASP A 132 7.18 7.00 -8.78
C ASP A 132 7.11 5.46 -8.86
N GLN A 133 6.52 4.92 -9.94
CA GLN A 133 6.39 3.48 -10.11
C GLN A 133 6.56 3.00 -11.56
N LEU A 134 7.02 1.76 -11.70
CA LEU A 134 6.94 0.98 -12.92
C LEU A 134 5.91 -0.15 -12.75
N ASN A 135 4.87 -0.16 -13.56
CA ASN A 135 3.90 -1.26 -13.59
C ASN A 135 4.39 -2.37 -14.52
N LEU A 136 5.10 -3.35 -13.96
CA LEU A 136 5.59 -4.53 -14.69
C LEU A 136 4.69 -5.76 -14.49
N THR A 137 3.48 -5.58 -13.96
CA THR A 137 2.53 -6.68 -13.71
C THR A 137 1.85 -7.19 -14.97
N GLY A 138 1.94 -6.47 -16.09
CA GLY A 138 1.18 -6.76 -17.32
C GLY A 138 -0.33 -6.57 -17.16
N GLN A 139 -0.79 -6.06 -16.04
CA GLN A 139 -2.21 -5.83 -15.74
C GLN A 139 -2.44 -4.38 -15.30
N ASN A 140 -3.71 -3.95 -15.43
CA ASN A 140 -4.18 -2.68 -14.92
C ASN A 140 -5.57 -2.87 -14.33
N CYS A 141 -5.85 -2.26 -13.19
CA CYS A 141 -7.19 -2.30 -12.63
C CYS A 141 -8.10 -1.39 -13.45
N GLU A 142 -9.32 -1.84 -13.73
CA GLU A 142 -10.32 -1.02 -14.41
C GLU A 142 -10.71 0.16 -13.50
N ALA A 143 -10.68 1.36 -14.07
CA ALA A 143 -11.06 2.58 -13.37
C ALA A 143 -12.56 2.63 -13.06
N THR A 144 -13.36 1.99 -13.91
CA THR A 144 -14.82 2.02 -13.87
C THR A 144 -15.39 0.61 -14.09
N SER A 145 -16.66 0.41 -13.72
CA SER A 145 -17.37 -0.84 -14.00
C SER A 145 -17.46 -1.11 -15.51
N PRO A 146 -17.51 -2.40 -15.94
CA PRO A 146 -17.68 -2.75 -17.34
C PRO A 146 -18.87 -2.01 -17.98
N GLY A 147 -18.67 -1.49 -19.19
CA GLY A 147 -19.69 -0.76 -19.94
C GLY A 147 -19.71 0.75 -19.68
N HIS A 148 -18.88 1.28 -18.80
CA HIS A 148 -18.65 2.73 -18.62
C HIS A 148 -17.44 3.17 -19.45
N ALA A 149 -17.45 4.43 -19.90
CA ALA A 149 -16.33 5.00 -20.63
C ALA A 149 -15.07 4.98 -19.77
N SER A 150 -13.97 4.47 -20.32
CA SER A 150 -12.67 4.49 -19.65
C SER A 150 -12.24 5.94 -19.39
N THR A 151 -11.89 6.25 -18.18
CA THR A 151 -11.33 7.55 -17.81
C THR A 151 -9.82 7.44 -17.80
N PHE A 152 -9.14 8.25 -18.61
CA PHE A 152 -7.68 8.33 -18.55
C PHE A 152 -7.25 8.98 -17.22
N THR A 153 -6.40 8.28 -16.50
CA THR A 153 -5.91 8.74 -15.19
C THR A 153 -4.55 9.38 -15.34
N ASP A 154 -4.42 10.62 -14.87
CA ASP A 154 -3.12 11.29 -14.79
C ASP A 154 -2.29 10.69 -13.66
N MET A 155 -1.17 10.06 -14.03
CA MET A 155 -0.22 9.42 -13.13
C MET A 155 1.08 10.23 -12.93
N THR A 156 1.16 11.46 -13.47
CA THR A 156 2.37 12.30 -13.40
C THR A 156 2.82 12.58 -11.95
N ASP A 157 1.88 12.71 -11.02
CA ASP A 157 2.13 12.83 -9.58
C ASP A 157 1.41 11.68 -8.85
N ALA A 158 1.74 10.44 -9.21
CA ALA A 158 1.08 9.24 -8.69
C ALA A 158 1.15 9.18 -7.16
N TYR A 159 2.29 9.52 -6.60
CA TYR A 159 2.53 9.66 -5.16
C TYR A 159 2.65 11.14 -4.81
N ASP A 160 1.68 11.69 -4.10
CA ASP A 160 1.53 13.13 -3.83
C ASP A 160 2.86 13.77 -3.38
N ARG A 161 3.43 14.61 -4.22
CA ARG A 161 4.75 15.23 -4.02
C ARG A 161 4.78 16.10 -2.77
N VAL A 162 3.74 16.89 -2.54
CA VAL A 162 3.71 17.79 -1.39
C VAL A 162 3.65 17.01 -0.09
N TRP A 163 2.85 15.96 -0.04
CA TRP A 163 2.75 15.09 1.13
C TRP A 163 4.08 14.37 1.37
N ARG A 164 4.64 13.75 0.35
CA ARG A 164 5.91 13.02 0.40
C ARG A 164 7.05 13.89 0.90
N GLN A 165 7.21 15.11 0.35
CA GLN A 165 8.28 16.02 0.75
C GLN A 165 8.19 16.44 2.23
N LYS A 166 6.99 16.61 2.78
CA LYS A 166 6.79 16.87 4.21
C LYS A 166 7.24 15.70 5.08
N VAL A 167 6.91 14.47 4.67
CA VAL A 167 7.34 13.25 5.39
C VAL A 167 8.86 13.13 5.34
N ILE A 168 9.47 13.31 4.17
CA ILE A 168 10.92 13.28 4.00
C ILE A 168 11.60 14.33 4.88
N ALA A 169 11.10 15.56 4.90
CA ALA A 169 11.64 16.63 5.74
C ALA A 169 11.54 16.31 7.25
N ALA A 170 10.50 15.59 7.67
CA ALA A 170 10.30 15.22 9.07
C ALA A 170 11.11 13.99 9.50
N THR A 171 11.46 13.09 8.58
CA THR A 171 12.03 11.77 8.92
C THR A 171 13.42 11.54 8.37
N GLY A 172 13.84 12.29 7.36
CA GLY A 172 15.11 12.08 6.65
C GLY A 172 15.16 10.81 5.79
N ILE A 173 14.02 10.11 5.55
CA ILE A 173 14.01 8.92 4.70
C ILE A 173 14.27 9.31 3.24
N PRO A 174 15.01 8.48 2.47
CA PRO A 174 15.20 8.70 1.04
C PRO A 174 13.91 8.45 0.25
N GLU A 175 13.90 8.88 -1.02
CA GLU A 175 12.86 8.55 -1.97
C GLU A 175 13.39 7.70 -3.13
N GLY A 176 12.51 6.95 -3.79
CA GLY A 176 12.88 6.12 -4.93
C GLY A 176 11.70 5.56 -5.71
N ILE A 177 12.01 4.92 -6.82
CA ILE A 177 11.05 4.37 -7.78
C ILE A 177 10.79 2.90 -7.45
N TYR A 178 9.51 2.54 -7.37
CA TYR A 178 9.07 1.17 -7.07
C TYR A 178 8.65 0.44 -8.36
N ALA A 179 9.22 -0.74 -8.60
CA ALA A 179 8.74 -1.65 -9.64
C ALA A 179 7.75 -2.66 -9.05
N GLY A 180 6.54 -2.70 -9.59
CA GLY A 180 5.52 -3.69 -9.23
C GLY A 180 5.55 -4.88 -10.19
N VAL A 181 5.75 -6.09 -9.66
CA VAL A 181 5.67 -7.37 -10.37
C VAL A 181 4.56 -8.23 -9.78
N VAL A 182 4.16 -9.31 -10.46
CA VAL A 182 3.10 -10.20 -9.96
C VAL A 182 3.60 -11.11 -8.84
N GLY A 183 4.76 -11.74 -8.97
CA GLY A 183 5.19 -12.83 -8.10
C GLY A 183 4.44 -14.15 -8.38
N PRO A 184 4.47 -15.16 -7.49
CA PRO A 184 5.17 -15.19 -6.21
C PRO A 184 6.68 -15.46 -6.30
N SER A 185 7.21 -15.76 -7.49
CA SER A 185 8.64 -15.95 -7.69
C SER A 185 9.38 -14.63 -7.45
N TYR A 186 10.48 -14.69 -6.70
CA TYR A 186 11.42 -13.59 -6.64
C TYR A 186 12.19 -13.45 -7.96
N GLU A 187 12.78 -12.29 -8.18
CA GLU A 187 13.48 -11.96 -9.41
C GLU A 187 14.74 -12.79 -9.57
N THR A 188 14.96 -13.27 -10.79
CA THR A 188 16.28 -13.79 -11.19
C THR A 188 17.30 -12.64 -11.22
N PRO A 189 18.62 -12.93 -11.18
CA PRO A 189 19.65 -11.90 -11.33
C PRO A 189 19.54 -11.07 -12.63
N ALA A 190 19.02 -11.66 -13.72
CA ALA A 190 18.80 -10.96 -14.98
C ALA A 190 17.62 -10.01 -14.89
N GLU A 191 16.52 -10.43 -14.28
CA GLU A 191 15.33 -9.60 -14.05
C GLU A 191 15.62 -8.44 -13.09
N ALA A 192 16.37 -8.67 -12.02
CA ALA A 192 16.80 -7.61 -11.11
C ALA A 192 17.64 -6.53 -11.83
N ARG A 193 18.60 -6.95 -12.68
CA ARG A 193 19.36 -6.01 -13.51
C ARG A 193 18.48 -5.28 -14.52
N MET A 194 17.55 -5.96 -15.17
CA MET A 194 16.60 -5.33 -16.08
C MET A 194 15.78 -4.23 -15.36
N ILE A 195 15.24 -4.53 -14.18
CA ILE A 195 14.46 -3.58 -13.37
C ILE A 195 15.30 -2.36 -12.98
N ALA A 196 16.57 -2.57 -12.60
CA ALA A 196 17.50 -1.48 -12.32
C ALA A 196 17.78 -0.61 -13.55
N VAL A 197 17.99 -1.22 -14.73
CA VAL A 197 18.21 -0.50 -16.01
C VAL A 197 16.98 0.30 -16.42
N LEU A 198 15.76 -0.18 -16.12
CA LEU A 198 14.51 0.57 -16.34
C LEU A 198 14.35 1.76 -15.39
N GLY A 199 15.23 1.93 -14.39
CA GLY A 199 15.28 3.07 -13.51
C GLY A 199 14.59 2.86 -12.16
N ALA A 200 14.10 1.66 -11.82
CA ALA A 200 13.60 1.38 -10.49
C ALA A 200 14.73 1.26 -9.46
N ASN A 201 14.41 1.54 -8.21
CA ASN A 201 15.31 1.38 -7.07
C ASN A 201 14.95 0.18 -6.22
N VAL A 202 13.65 -0.15 -6.15
CA VAL A 202 13.12 -1.27 -5.37
C VAL A 202 12.06 -2.02 -6.17
N VAL A 203 11.85 -3.29 -5.84
CA VAL A 203 10.87 -4.17 -6.49
C VAL A 203 10.02 -4.90 -5.45
N GLY A 204 8.75 -5.10 -5.76
CA GLY A 204 7.83 -5.87 -4.92
C GLY A 204 6.55 -6.24 -5.65
N MET A 205 5.63 -6.92 -4.94
CA MET A 205 4.49 -7.64 -5.55
C MET A 205 3.13 -7.03 -5.18
N SER A 206 3.07 -5.71 -4.93
CA SER A 206 1.84 -5.01 -4.47
C SER A 206 1.81 -3.55 -4.93
N THR A 207 0.97 -2.73 -4.28
CA THR A 207 1.03 -1.25 -4.30
C THR A 207 0.62 -0.58 -5.61
N VAL A 208 1.14 -1.03 -6.76
CA VAL A 208 0.94 -0.37 -8.07
C VAL A 208 -0.53 -0.27 -8.44
N GLN A 209 -1.28 -1.37 -8.34
CA GLN A 209 -2.70 -1.39 -8.69
C GLN A 209 -3.52 -0.52 -7.72
N GLU A 210 -3.21 -0.57 -6.41
CA GLU A 210 -3.86 0.26 -5.40
C GLU A 210 -3.61 1.75 -5.64
N THR A 211 -2.38 2.11 -6.05
CA THR A 211 -2.02 3.49 -6.43
C THR A 211 -2.80 3.94 -7.65
N ILE A 212 -2.88 3.12 -8.71
CA ILE A 212 -3.66 3.44 -9.92
C ILE A 212 -5.14 3.67 -9.56
N ALA A 213 -5.74 2.76 -8.78
CA ALA A 213 -7.13 2.89 -8.35
C ALA A 213 -7.36 4.15 -7.51
N ALA A 214 -6.48 4.44 -6.56
CA ALA A 214 -6.56 5.63 -5.72
C ALA A 214 -6.49 6.91 -6.56
N ARG A 215 -5.54 7.00 -7.50
CA ARG A 215 -5.40 8.15 -8.41
C ARG A 215 -6.60 8.34 -9.31
N THR A 216 -7.11 7.27 -9.92
CA THR A 216 -8.33 7.30 -10.72
C THR A 216 -9.52 7.85 -9.93
N LEU A 217 -9.60 7.54 -8.65
CA LEU A 217 -10.65 7.99 -7.74
C LEU A 217 -10.38 9.37 -7.12
N GLY A 218 -9.32 10.07 -7.54
CA GLY A 218 -8.96 11.40 -7.05
C GLY A 218 -8.42 11.42 -5.61
N MET A 219 -7.91 10.29 -5.11
CA MET A 219 -7.28 10.21 -3.80
C MET A 219 -5.82 10.63 -3.87
N LYS A 220 -5.30 11.17 -2.76
CA LYS A 220 -3.87 11.36 -2.56
C LYS A 220 -3.22 10.06 -2.10
N VAL A 221 -2.01 9.79 -2.58
CA VAL A 221 -1.27 8.57 -2.27
C VAL A 221 0.08 8.91 -1.64
N PHE A 222 0.40 8.24 -0.54
CA PHE A 222 1.75 8.18 0.01
C PHE A 222 2.18 6.71 0.04
N GLY A 223 3.34 6.40 -0.53
CA GLY A 223 3.92 5.05 -0.54
C GLY A 223 5.15 4.97 0.36
N LEU A 224 5.27 3.90 1.13
CA LEU A 224 6.41 3.63 2.01
C LEU A 224 6.85 2.18 1.85
N SER A 225 8.09 1.97 1.41
CA SER A 225 8.72 0.65 1.31
C SER A 225 9.70 0.43 2.45
N LEU A 226 9.67 -0.78 3.03
CA LEU A 226 10.75 -1.31 3.86
C LEU A 226 11.62 -2.21 2.97
N ILE A 227 12.88 -1.87 2.82
CA ILE A 227 13.83 -2.71 2.08
C ILE A 227 14.25 -3.87 2.99
N THR A 228 13.98 -5.09 2.54
CA THR A 228 14.22 -6.31 3.33
C THR A 228 15.40 -7.12 2.86
N ASN A 229 15.76 -7.01 1.58
CA ASN A 229 16.84 -7.76 0.94
C ASN A 229 17.39 -7.04 -0.28
N MET A 230 18.53 -7.48 -0.78
CA MET A 230 19.02 -7.13 -2.13
C MET A 230 18.44 -8.12 -3.13
N SER A 231 17.70 -7.63 -4.14
CA SER A 231 17.07 -8.50 -5.14
C SER A 231 18.11 -8.99 -6.16
N GLY A 232 18.05 -10.27 -6.51
CA GLY A 232 18.87 -10.88 -7.56
C GLY A 232 20.38 -10.76 -7.36
N GLY A 233 20.89 -10.60 -6.13
CA GLY A 233 22.33 -10.51 -5.84
C GLY A 233 22.96 -9.18 -6.29
N ILE A 234 22.18 -8.13 -6.46
CA ILE A 234 22.69 -6.76 -6.70
C ILE A 234 23.41 -6.28 -5.43
N GLY A 235 24.66 -5.89 -5.55
CA GLY A 235 25.49 -5.43 -4.43
C GLY A 235 26.79 -6.19 -4.21
N GLY A 236 27.10 -7.18 -5.07
CA GLY A 236 28.43 -7.79 -5.14
C GLY A 236 28.61 -9.13 -4.43
N GLU A 237 27.61 -9.72 -3.83
CA GLU A 237 27.63 -11.15 -3.59
C GLU A 237 27.31 -11.88 -4.90
N ALA A 238 28.33 -11.95 -5.75
CA ALA A 238 28.32 -12.78 -6.93
C ALA A 238 27.91 -14.20 -6.50
N ILE A 239 27.14 -14.86 -7.36
CA ILE A 239 26.90 -16.31 -7.37
C ILE A 239 28.27 -17.02 -7.48
N SER A 240 29.08 -16.97 -6.45
CA SER A 240 30.19 -17.88 -6.22
C SER A 240 29.57 -19.10 -5.57
N GLY A 241 29.58 -20.24 -6.27
CA GLY A 241 28.96 -21.52 -5.94
C GLY A 241 29.24 -22.05 -4.54
N GLY A 242 28.67 -21.42 -3.54
CA GLY A 242 28.66 -21.79 -2.15
C GLY A 242 27.22 -21.68 -1.65
N ASP A 243 26.74 -22.79 -1.19
CA ASP A 243 25.49 -23.06 -0.43
C ASP A 243 24.40 -21.97 -0.51
N SER A 244 23.52 -22.09 -1.49
CA SER A 244 22.40 -21.20 -1.77
C SER A 244 21.24 -21.37 -0.76
N SER A 245 21.55 -21.57 0.54
CA SER A 245 20.55 -21.64 1.61
C SER A 245 20.00 -20.27 2.05
N GLY A 246 20.48 -19.16 1.46
CA GLY A 246 20.08 -17.79 1.74
C GLY A 246 19.08 -17.19 0.75
N GLY A 247 18.15 -17.96 0.20
CA GLY A 247 17.05 -17.41 -0.60
C GLY A 247 16.14 -16.53 0.30
N THR A 248 15.81 -15.34 -0.19
CA THR A 248 14.86 -14.44 0.49
C THR A 248 13.60 -15.20 0.87
N ASN A 249 13.28 -15.26 2.15
CA ASN A 249 12.09 -15.91 2.63
C ASN A 249 11.19 -14.93 3.40
N HIS A 250 9.91 -15.26 3.50
CA HIS A 250 8.93 -14.38 4.12
C HIS A 250 9.19 -14.14 5.63
N ALA A 251 9.86 -15.07 6.32
CA ALA A 251 10.21 -14.91 7.73
C ALA A 251 11.24 -13.80 7.95
N GLU A 252 12.21 -13.64 7.03
CA GLU A 252 13.20 -12.54 7.08
C GLU A 252 12.52 -11.18 6.91
N VAL A 253 11.49 -11.10 6.06
CA VAL A 253 10.69 -9.87 5.89
C VAL A 253 10.02 -9.46 7.20
N LEU A 254 9.43 -10.41 7.92
CA LEU A 254 8.79 -10.13 9.21
C LEU A 254 9.80 -9.73 10.29
N GLU A 255 10.97 -10.38 10.28
CA GLU A 255 12.04 -10.03 11.23
C GLU A 255 12.60 -8.62 10.95
N ALA A 256 12.83 -8.27 9.68
CA ALA A 256 13.23 -6.92 9.29
C ALA A 256 12.21 -5.87 9.77
N GLY A 257 10.92 -6.14 9.62
CA GLY A 257 9.85 -5.29 10.13
C GLY A 257 9.94 -5.09 11.65
N ARG A 258 10.14 -6.15 12.42
CA ARG A 258 10.29 -6.05 13.88
C ARG A 258 11.52 -5.23 14.29
N LYS A 259 12.66 -5.44 13.66
CA LYS A 259 13.89 -4.67 13.91
C LYS A 259 13.71 -3.17 13.61
N MET A 260 12.87 -2.84 12.64
CA MET A 260 12.64 -1.47 12.19
C MET A 260 11.37 -0.84 12.79
N ALA A 261 10.65 -1.51 13.69
CA ALA A 261 9.34 -1.10 14.17
C ALA A 261 9.27 0.36 14.64
N GLY A 262 10.23 0.82 15.44
CA GLY A 262 10.25 2.22 15.90
C GLY A 262 10.36 3.24 14.77
N LYS A 263 11.23 2.99 13.76
CA LYS A 263 11.37 3.88 12.61
C LYS A 263 10.14 3.83 11.71
N ILE A 264 9.53 2.66 11.54
CA ILE A 264 8.28 2.50 10.78
C ILE A 264 7.17 3.30 11.46
N THR A 265 6.96 3.14 12.77
CA THR A 265 5.94 3.88 13.51
C THR A 265 6.14 5.39 13.34
N SER A 266 7.37 5.91 13.54
CA SER A 266 7.68 7.33 13.37
C SER A 266 7.39 7.83 11.95
N ALA A 267 7.71 7.04 10.92
CA ALA A 267 7.44 7.42 9.53
C ALA A 267 5.93 7.43 9.21
N LEU A 268 5.16 6.47 9.73
CA LEU A 268 3.72 6.42 9.57
C LEU A 268 3.02 7.57 10.33
N GLU A 269 3.44 7.89 11.54
CA GLU A 269 2.95 9.04 12.30
C GLU A 269 3.27 10.36 11.58
N ALA A 270 4.50 10.53 11.06
CA ALA A 270 4.85 11.68 10.26
C ALA A 270 3.97 11.79 8.99
N ALA A 271 3.64 10.66 8.35
CA ALA A 271 2.75 10.65 7.19
C ALA A 271 1.33 11.08 7.59
N LEU A 272 0.77 10.58 8.68
CA LEU A 272 -0.54 10.99 9.18
C LEU A 272 -0.55 12.48 9.54
N LEU A 273 0.41 12.97 10.31
CA LEU A 273 0.51 14.37 10.72
C LEU A 273 0.70 15.35 9.54
N SER A 274 1.41 14.91 8.50
CA SER A 274 1.68 15.72 7.31
C SER A 274 0.48 15.84 6.37
N PHE A 275 -0.45 14.89 6.44
CA PHE A 275 -1.70 14.93 5.71
C PHE A 275 -2.71 15.77 6.49
N LYS A 276 -2.90 17.02 6.08
CA LYS A 276 -4.04 17.81 6.57
C LYS A 276 -5.19 17.67 5.56
N ALA A 277 -6.23 16.93 5.93
CA ALA A 277 -7.50 17.06 5.25
C ALA A 277 -7.86 18.56 5.25
N ARG A 278 -7.97 19.20 4.07
CA ARG A 278 -8.47 20.58 4.04
C ARG A 278 -9.87 20.54 4.64
N CYS A 279 -10.06 21.20 5.75
CA CYS A 279 -11.38 21.49 6.29
C CYS A 279 -12.08 22.36 5.26
N THR A 280 -12.75 21.76 4.27
CA THR A 280 -13.65 22.49 3.39
C THR A 280 -14.95 22.61 4.15
N ALA A 281 -15.15 23.79 4.76
CA ALA A 281 -16.49 24.29 5.03
C ALA A 281 -17.34 24.11 3.75
N SER A 282 -18.59 23.68 3.99
CA SER A 282 -19.69 23.46 3.04
C SER A 282 -19.86 21.98 2.60
N ARG A 283 -20.56 21.26 3.45
CA ARG A 283 -21.36 20.13 2.98
C ARG A 283 -22.57 20.71 2.23
N GLY A 284 -22.43 20.82 0.89
CA GLY A 284 -23.63 20.96 0.06
C GLY A 284 -24.45 19.67 0.15
N PRO A 285 -25.78 19.73 0.02
CA PRO A 285 -26.65 18.56 0.14
C PRO A 285 -26.32 17.55 -0.97
N ARG A 286 -26.28 16.27 -0.61
CA ARG A 286 -26.21 15.17 -1.57
C ARG A 286 -27.39 15.29 -2.50
N GLN A 287 -27.16 15.55 -3.77
CA GLN A 287 -28.19 15.34 -4.78
C GLN A 287 -28.35 13.83 -5.03
N PRO A 288 -29.60 13.38 -5.25
CA PRO A 288 -30.00 11.99 -5.35
C PRO A 288 -29.43 11.25 -6.57
#